data_9fd17d3fc7d37d8f6b7546d8552b95c2
#
_entry.id   9fd17d3fc7d37d8f6b7546d8552b95c2
#
_cell.length_a   1.000
_cell.length_b   1.000
_cell.length_c   1.000
_cell.angle_alpha   90.00
_cell.angle_beta   90.00
_cell.angle_gamma   90.00
#
_symmetry.space_group_name_H-M   'P 1'
#
loop_
_entity.id
_entity.type
_entity.pdbx_description
1 polymer ?
#
loop_
_entity_poly.entity_id
_entity_poly.type
_entity_poly.pdbx_seq_one_letter_code
_entity_poly.pdbx_strand_id
1 'polypeptide(L)'
;MARDPSYTRQGGFTLIELIITVAIMVLITGISLPGIIGGIQRRGVDGAARRLTEDVRLAQSTALTRGIQARLIVFNQSGVAANPGFSDVTDPTKANMYRVEMRNSPSAAWPAVTDYPGGTSSNVLTTWFPLGSEYKGVSIATGNTLVFNSQGFLANSTSPLNVVLQGAAGSKTVVTSVIGRAKIQ
;
A
#
# COMPACT_ATOMS: atom_id res chain seq x y z
N MET A 1 33.21 24.29 67.33
CA MET A 1 32.20 23.29 66.95
C MET A 1 32.37 23.00 65.46
N ALA A 2 33.19 22.01 65.10
CA ALA A 2 33.45 21.67 63.72
C ALA A 2 32.39 20.62 63.24
N ARG A 3 31.69 20.86 62.14
CA ARG A 3 30.79 19.92 61.49
C ARG A 3 31.63 18.98 60.62
N ASP A 4 31.54 17.71 60.90
CA ASP A 4 32.13 16.63 60.15
C ASP A 4 31.35 16.47 58.80
N PRO A 5 32.00 16.55 57.62
CA PRO A 5 31.31 16.29 56.36
C PRO A 5 31.13 14.77 56.22
N SER A 6 29.88 14.31 56.32
CA SER A 6 29.52 12.93 56.03
C SER A 6 29.83 12.61 54.57
N TYR A 7 30.90 11.92 54.30
CA TYR A 7 31.22 11.29 52.98
C TYR A 7 30.19 10.21 52.73
N THR A 8 29.22 10.49 51.86
CA THR A 8 28.38 9.45 51.28
C THR A 8 29.24 8.61 50.36
N ARG A 9 29.49 7.36 50.73
CA ARG A 9 30.13 6.35 49.86
C ARG A 9 29.24 6.19 48.64
N GLN A 10 29.67 6.69 47.48
CA GLN A 10 29.11 6.32 46.20
C GLN A 10 29.50 4.87 45.91
N GLY A 11 28.55 3.95 46.07
CA GLY A 11 28.74 2.55 45.69
C GLY A 11 28.84 2.44 44.16
N GLY A 12 30.00 2.05 43.64
CA GLY A 12 30.15 1.71 42.22
C GLY A 12 29.56 0.33 41.93
N PHE A 13 29.08 0.14 40.70
CA PHE A 13 28.64 -1.18 40.23
C PHE A 13 29.79 -2.19 40.24
N THR A 14 29.47 -3.42 40.64
CA THR A 14 30.42 -4.53 40.57
C THR A 14 30.49 -5.07 39.12
N LEU A 15 31.63 -5.62 38.72
CA LEU A 15 31.82 -6.24 37.40
C LEU A 15 30.80 -7.37 37.17
N ILE A 16 30.48 -8.13 38.21
CA ILE A 16 29.48 -9.23 38.12
C ILE A 16 28.08 -8.71 37.88
N GLU A 17 27.71 -7.60 38.49
CA GLU A 17 26.40 -6.97 38.30
C GLU A 17 26.21 -6.45 36.86
N LEU A 18 27.28 -5.91 36.25
CA LEU A 18 27.28 -5.48 34.86
C LEU A 18 27.14 -6.70 33.90
N ILE A 19 27.83 -7.80 34.17
CA ILE A 19 27.69 -9.01 33.35
C ILE A 19 26.27 -9.59 33.43
N ILE A 20 25.69 -9.65 34.61
CA ILE A 20 24.34 -10.16 34.83
C ILE A 20 23.31 -9.27 34.12
N THR A 21 23.43 -7.93 34.24
CA THR A 21 22.50 -7.00 33.57
C THR A 21 22.58 -7.11 32.07
N VAL A 22 23.78 -7.21 31.47
CA VAL A 22 23.94 -7.41 30.01
C VAL A 22 23.38 -8.76 29.59
N ALA A 23 23.60 -9.83 30.34
CA ALA A 23 23.05 -11.15 30.03
C ALA A 23 21.51 -11.15 30.01
N ILE A 24 20.88 -10.50 30.98
CA ILE A 24 19.41 -10.34 31.03
C ILE A 24 18.92 -9.51 29.86
N MET A 25 19.57 -8.39 29.50
CA MET A 25 19.21 -7.56 28.35
C MET A 25 19.26 -8.35 27.04
N VAL A 26 20.30 -9.17 26.83
CA VAL A 26 20.42 -10.01 25.63
C VAL A 26 19.27 -11.02 25.54
N LEU A 27 18.93 -11.68 26.66
CA LEU A 27 17.84 -12.64 26.74
C LEU A 27 16.49 -11.98 26.39
N ILE A 28 16.17 -10.84 27.01
CA ILE A 28 14.91 -10.10 26.77
C ILE A 28 14.83 -9.62 25.32
N THR A 29 15.94 -9.08 24.80
CA THR A 29 15.99 -8.59 23.41
C THR A 29 15.80 -9.72 22.40
N GLY A 30 16.43 -10.88 22.64
CA GLY A 30 16.33 -12.05 21.76
C GLY A 30 14.91 -12.60 21.62
N ILE A 31 14.10 -12.54 22.67
CA ILE A 31 12.71 -13.01 22.67
C ILE A 31 11.76 -11.96 22.04
N SER A 32 12.03 -10.68 22.24
CA SER A 32 11.12 -9.58 21.84
C SER A 32 11.19 -9.22 20.35
N LEU A 33 12.36 -9.33 19.73
CA LEU A 33 12.60 -8.88 18.34
C LEU A 33 11.71 -9.56 17.28
N PRO A 34 11.49 -10.90 17.27
CA PRO A 34 10.69 -11.54 16.23
C PRO A 34 9.25 -11.05 16.21
N GLY A 35 8.66 -10.77 17.37
CA GLY A 35 7.29 -10.28 17.51
C GLY A 35 7.10 -8.87 16.94
N ILE A 36 8.08 -8.00 17.13
CA ILE A 36 8.06 -6.61 16.65
C ILE A 36 8.14 -6.58 15.12
N ILE A 37 9.05 -7.36 14.53
CA ILE A 37 9.25 -7.41 13.08
C ILE A 37 7.99 -7.92 12.38
N GLY A 38 7.38 -8.98 12.87
CA GLY A 38 6.12 -9.50 12.34
C GLY A 38 4.95 -8.49 12.44
N GLY A 39 4.90 -7.72 13.52
CA GLY A 39 3.92 -6.65 13.70
C GLY A 39 4.06 -5.51 12.69
N ILE A 40 5.29 -5.08 12.40
CA ILE A 40 5.58 -4.03 11.42
C ILE A 40 5.18 -4.50 10.01
N GLN A 41 5.51 -5.74 9.64
CA GLN A 41 5.19 -6.30 8.33
C GLN A 41 3.67 -6.41 8.10
N ARG A 42 2.90 -6.83 9.12
CA ARG A 42 1.42 -6.88 9.04
C ARG A 42 0.84 -5.49 8.84
N ARG A 43 1.31 -4.50 9.58
CA ARG A 43 0.87 -3.09 9.42
C ARG A 43 1.17 -2.55 8.04
N GLY A 44 2.27 -2.97 7.41
CA GLY A 44 2.60 -2.61 6.03
C GLY A 44 1.53 -3.08 5.04
N VAL A 45 1.13 -4.36 5.08
CA VAL A 45 0.10 -4.90 4.19
C VAL A 45 -1.27 -4.28 4.45
N ASP A 46 -1.64 -4.08 5.73
CA ASP A 46 -2.90 -3.43 6.10
C ASP A 46 -2.93 -1.96 5.65
N GLY A 47 -1.84 -1.23 5.82
CA GLY A 47 -1.69 0.16 5.35
C GLY A 47 -1.82 0.27 3.83
N ALA A 48 -1.14 -0.61 3.10
CA ALA A 48 -1.22 -0.69 1.64
C ALA A 48 -2.65 -0.98 1.15
N ALA A 49 -3.35 -1.93 1.80
CA ALA A 49 -4.73 -2.26 1.44
C ALA A 49 -5.71 -1.11 1.70
N ARG A 50 -5.54 -0.39 2.81
CA ARG A 50 -6.35 0.81 3.12
C ARG A 50 -6.12 1.90 2.08
N ARG A 51 -4.86 2.21 1.78
CA ARG A 51 -4.51 3.20 0.77
C ARG A 51 -5.09 2.86 -0.60
N LEU A 52 -4.91 1.63 -1.05
CA LEU A 52 -5.49 1.17 -2.31
C LEU A 52 -7.03 1.30 -2.31
N THR A 53 -7.69 0.99 -1.21
CA THR A 53 -9.15 1.14 -1.08
C THR A 53 -9.59 2.60 -1.18
N GLU A 54 -8.81 3.54 -0.64
CA GLU A 54 -9.07 4.98 -0.78
C GLU A 54 -8.93 5.44 -2.23
N ASP A 55 -7.91 4.96 -2.94
CA ASP A 55 -7.70 5.31 -4.35
C ASP A 55 -8.75 4.64 -5.27
N VAL A 56 -9.27 3.46 -4.93
CA VAL A 56 -10.47 2.89 -5.58
C VAL A 56 -11.67 3.82 -5.41
N ARG A 57 -11.90 4.34 -4.21
CA ARG A 57 -12.99 5.29 -3.94
C ARG A 57 -12.78 6.62 -4.67
N LEU A 58 -11.53 7.08 -4.78
CA LEU A 58 -11.20 8.26 -5.57
C LEU A 58 -11.58 8.07 -7.03
N ALA A 59 -11.23 6.94 -7.64
CA ALA A 59 -11.62 6.63 -9.02
C ALA A 59 -13.15 6.59 -9.18
N GLN A 60 -13.85 5.91 -8.28
CA GLN A 60 -15.30 5.82 -8.28
C GLN A 60 -15.97 7.20 -8.13
N SER A 61 -15.55 7.97 -7.12
CA SER A 61 -16.13 9.30 -6.87
C SER A 61 -15.87 10.26 -8.02
N THR A 62 -14.70 10.19 -8.67
CA THR A 62 -14.40 10.99 -9.86
C THR A 62 -15.32 10.63 -11.01
N ALA A 63 -15.55 9.34 -11.24
CA ALA A 63 -16.49 8.91 -12.28
C ALA A 63 -17.90 9.44 -12.05
N LEU A 64 -18.38 9.36 -10.80
CA LEU A 64 -19.70 9.87 -10.39
C LEU A 64 -19.81 11.39 -10.51
N THR A 65 -18.86 12.14 -9.97
CA THR A 65 -18.96 13.61 -9.87
C THR A 65 -18.74 14.30 -11.21
N ARG A 66 -17.91 13.71 -12.08
CA ARG A 66 -17.63 14.28 -13.40
C ARG A 66 -18.51 13.71 -14.51
N GLY A 67 -19.30 12.67 -14.23
CA GLY A 67 -20.14 11.99 -15.22
C GLY A 67 -19.36 11.32 -16.35
N ILE A 68 -18.12 10.88 -16.10
CA ILE A 68 -17.18 10.31 -17.07
C ILE A 68 -16.72 8.93 -16.62
N GLN A 69 -15.86 8.28 -17.42
CA GLN A 69 -15.19 7.07 -16.97
C GLN A 69 -13.88 7.39 -16.24
N ALA A 70 -13.67 6.73 -15.10
CA ALA A 70 -12.40 6.74 -14.40
C ALA A 70 -11.93 5.32 -14.15
N ARG A 71 -10.61 5.11 -14.04
CA ARG A 71 -10.06 3.81 -13.71
C ARG A 71 -8.93 3.91 -12.69
N LEU A 72 -8.77 2.85 -11.92
CA LEU A 72 -7.56 2.54 -11.21
C LEU A 72 -6.81 1.49 -12.03
N ILE A 73 -5.72 1.87 -12.69
CA ILE A 73 -4.85 0.91 -13.38
C ILE A 73 -3.81 0.38 -12.39
N VAL A 74 -3.71 -0.95 -12.30
CA VAL A 74 -2.89 -1.63 -11.28
C VAL A 74 -1.95 -2.61 -11.99
N PHE A 75 -0.65 -2.37 -11.88
CA PHE A 75 0.39 -3.27 -12.36
C PHE A 75 0.83 -4.22 -11.25
N ASN A 76 0.79 -5.51 -11.51
CA ASN A 76 1.30 -6.52 -10.60
C ASN A 76 2.84 -6.51 -10.53
N GLN A 77 3.41 -7.41 -9.74
CA GLN A 77 4.85 -7.55 -9.58
C GLN A 77 5.62 -7.88 -10.88
N SER A 78 4.93 -8.35 -11.92
CA SER A 78 5.51 -8.64 -13.24
C SER A 78 5.30 -7.49 -14.24
N GLY A 79 4.74 -6.36 -13.81
CA GLY A 79 4.44 -5.23 -14.68
C GLY A 79 3.28 -5.49 -15.65
N VAL A 80 2.32 -6.34 -15.27
CA VAL A 80 1.11 -6.62 -16.04
C VAL A 80 -0.08 -6.02 -15.31
N ALA A 81 -0.85 -5.17 -15.99
CA ALA A 81 -2.15 -4.69 -15.55
C ALA A 81 -3.23 -5.48 -16.28
N ALA A 82 -3.77 -6.48 -15.62
CA ALA A 82 -4.89 -7.26 -16.14
C ALA A 82 -6.14 -6.37 -16.23
N ASN A 83 -6.81 -6.41 -17.39
CA ASN A 83 -7.94 -5.53 -17.67
C ASN A 83 -9.12 -6.37 -18.20
N PRO A 84 -9.89 -7.02 -17.33
CA PRO A 84 -11.03 -7.82 -17.73
C PRO A 84 -11.96 -7.07 -18.70
N GLY A 85 -12.31 -7.69 -19.83
CA GLY A 85 -13.12 -7.08 -20.88
C GLY A 85 -12.37 -6.16 -21.85
N PHE A 86 -11.07 -5.95 -21.64
CA PHE A 86 -10.18 -5.17 -22.53
C PHE A 86 -8.83 -5.88 -22.65
N SER A 87 -7.93 -5.32 -23.49
CA SER A 87 -6.56 -5.85 -23.57
C SER A 87 -5.75 -5.49 -22.34
N ASP A 88 -4.96 -6.43 -21.85
CA ASP A 88 -4.00 -6.20 -20.78
C ASP A 88 -2.92 -5.21 -21.22
N VAL A 89 -2.46 -4.41 -20.26
CA VAL A 89 -1.35 -3.48 -20.47
C VAL A 89 -0.11 -4.06 -19.80
N THR A 90 1.01 -4.13 -20.51
CA THR A 90 2.28 -4.63 -19.98
C THR A 90 3.33 -3.52 -20.01
N ASP A 91 3.88 -3.19 -18.84
CA ASP A 91 5.00 -2.29 -18.68
C ASP A 91 5.84 -2.72 -17.45
N PRO A 92 6.97 -3.40 -17.65
CA PRO A 92 7.82 -3.87 -16.55
C PRO A 92 8.36 -2.72 -15.68
N THR A 93 8.48 -1.50 -16.22
CA THR A 93 8.94 -0.34 -15.44
C THR A 93 7.93 0.12 -14.40
N LYS A 94 6.68 -0.32 -14.50
CA LYS A 94 5.57 -0.03 -13.59
C LYS A 94 5.24 -1.18 -12.65
N ALA A 95 6.10 -2.18 -12.55
CA ALA A 95 5.90 -3.30 -11.63
C ALA A 95 5.61 -2.82 -10.20
N ASN A 96 4.57 -3.37 -9.56
CA ASN A 96 4.08 -2.97 -8.24
C ASN A 96 3.63 -1.51 -8.13
N MET A 97 3.13 -0.92 -9.20
CA MET A 97 2.63 0.45 -9.21
C MET A 97 1.17 0.50 -9.62
N TYR A 98 0.49 1.56 -9.21
CA TYR A 98 -0.86 1.88 -9.67
C TYR A 98 -1.05 3.38 -9.75
N ARG A 99 -2.08 3.83 -10.48
CA ARG A 99 -2.53 5.22 -10.50
C ARG A 99 -4.01 5.32 -10.83
N VAL A 100 -4.59 6.48 -10.50
CA VAL A 100 -5.95 6.85 -10.88
C VAL A 100 -5.92 7.77 -12.09
N GLU A 101 -6.74 7.44 -13.09
CA GLU A 101 -6.88 8.23 -14.31
C GLU A 101 -8.34 8.24 -14.80
N MET A 102 -8.66 9.14 -15.72
CA MET A 102 -10.00 9.29 -16.29
C MET A 102 -9.93 9.45 -17.79
N ARG A 103 -11.10 9.38 -18.46
CA ARG A 103 -11.25 9.74 -19.88
C ARG A 103 -12.59 10.41 -20.12
N ASN A 104 -12.61 11.36 -21.03
CA ASN A 104 -13.77 12.23 -21.26
C ASN A 104 -14.94 11.55 -21.99
N SER A 105 -14.70 10.41 -22.63
CA SER A 105 -15.76 9.60 -23.24
C SER A 105 -15.37 8.12 -23.27
N PRO A 106 -16.33 7.18 -23.37
CA PRO A 106 -16.05 5.75 -23.47
C PRO A 106 -15.21 5.35 -24.70
N SER A 107 -15.22 6.16 -25.75
CA SER A 107 -14.42 5.95 -26.97
C SER A 107 -13.06 6.65 -26.94
N ALA A 108 -12.83 7.57 -25.99
CA ALA A 108 -11.55 8.25 -25.87
C ALA A 108 -10.46 7.30 -25.40
N ALA A 109 -9.23 7.49 -25.88
CA ALA A 109 -8.08 6.76 -25.37
C ALA A 109 -7.83 7.07 -23.89
N TRP A 110 -7.34 6.11 -23.14
CA TRP A 110 -6.80 6.34 -21.82
C TRP A 110 -5.48 7.10 -21.90
N PRO A 111 -5.08 7.86 -20.85
CA PRO A 111 -3.77 8.46 -20.77
C PRO A 111 -2.65 7.46 -21.04
N ALA A 112 -1.58 7.90 -21.69
CA ALA A 112 -0.42 7.06 -21.90
C ALA A 112 0.26 6.73 -20.55
N VAL A 113 0.98 5.62 -20.48
CA VAL A 113 1.71 5.20 -19.27
C VAL A 113 2.74 6.25 -18.84
N THR A 114 3.28 6.99 -19.80
CA THR A 114 4.25 8.08 -19.63
C THR A 114 3.63 9.41 -19.18
N ASP A 115 2.31 9.58 -19.28
CA ASP A 115 1.65 10.82 -18.86
C ASP A 115 1.70 11.01 -17.35
N TYR A 116 1.66 12.27 -16.89
CA TYR A 116 1.68 12.63 -15.48
C TYR A 116 0.68 13.76 -15.16
N PRO A 117 0.21 13.87 -13.90
CA PRO A 117 -0.78 14.87 -13.50
C PRO A 117 -0.30 16.30 -13.74
N GLY A 118 -1.18 17.12 -14.34
CA GLY A 118 -0.86 18.53 -14.61
C GLY A 118 0.18 18.77 -15.70
N GLY A 119 0.71 17.72 -16.32
CA GLY A 119 1.71 17.78 -17.38
C GLY A 119 1.13 17.48 -18.75
N THR A 120 1.47 16.29 -19.29
CA THR A 120 1.05 15.86 -20.64
C THR A 120 -0.43 15.53 -20.74
N SER A 121 -1.12 15.25 -19.61
CA SER A 121 -2.55 14.92 -19.62
C SER A 121 -3.25 15.39 -18.36
N SER A 122 -4.29 16.21 -18.51
CA SER A 122 -5.24 16.57 -17.45
C SER A 122 -6.10 15.37 -16.98
N ASN A 123 -6.07 14.27 -17.72
CA ASN A 123 -6.83 13.07 -17.43
C ASN A 123 -6.10 12.09 -16.47
N VAL A 124 -4.88 12.38 -16.09
CA VAL A 124 -4.14 11.66 -15.03
C VAL A 124 -4.41 12.36 -13.69
N LEU A 125 -5.00 11.64 -12.74
CA LEU A 125 -5.42 12.21 -11.44
C LEU A 125 -4.34 12.08 -10.38
N THR A 126 -3.61 10.97 -10.39
CA THR A 126 -2.51 10.73 -9.44
C THR A 126 -1.23 10.35 -10.18
N THR A 127 -0.08 10.62 -9.55
CA THR A 127 1.20 10.06 -9.99
C THR A 127 1.18 8.53 -9.83
N TRP A 128 2.14 7.86 -10.47
CA TRP A 128 2.38 6.45 -10.19
C TRP A 128 2.74 6.27 -8.72
N PHE A 129 1.96 5.44 -8.03
CA PHE A 129 2.20 5.11 -6.63
C PHE A 129 3.02 3.81 -6.56
N PRO A 130 4.30 3.88 -6.15
CA PRO A 130 5.18 2.72 -6.05
C PRO A 130 4.93 1.99 -4.72
N LEU A 131 4.02 1.02 -4.71
CA LEU A 131 3.58 0.34 -3.50
C LEU A 131 4.74 -0.26 -2.70
N GLY A 132 5.68 -0.92 -3.37
CA GLY A 132 6.82 -1.59 -2.72
C GLY A 132 7.82 -0.65 -2.06
N SER A 133 7.92 0.62 -2.51
CA SER A 133 8.78 1.64 -1.89
C SER A 133 8.16 2.22 -0.64
N GLU A 134 6.85 2.48 -0.67
CA GLU A 134 6.11 3.07 0.45
C GLU A 134 5.86 2.04 1.56
N TYR A 135 5.53 0.81 1.16
CA TYR A 135 5.27 -0.30 2.07
C TYR A 135 6.29 -1.41 1.82
N LYS A 136 7.45 -1.31 2.47
CA LYS A 136 8.57 -2.25 2.29
C LYS A 136 8.14 -3.70 2.43
N GLY A 137 8.46 -4.50 1.41
CA GLY A 137 8.15 -5.93 1.38
C GLY A 137 6.70 -6.26 1.02
N VAL A 138 5.90 -5.26 0.58
CA VAL A 138 4.55 -5.49 0.04
C VAL A 138 4.60 -5.43 -1.48
N SER A 139 3.98 -6.40 -2.13
CA SER A 139 3.86 -6.49 -3.58
C SER A 139 2.40 -6.70 -4.01
N ILE A 140 2.10 -6.38 -5.25
CA ILE A 140 0.81 -6.68 -5.89
C ILE A 140 0.95 -8.03 -6.58
N ALA A 141 0.43 -9.08 -5.95
CA ALA A 141 0.50 -10.44 -6.50
C ALA A 141 -0.45 -10.60 -7.69
N THR A 142 -1.67 -10.07 -7.57
CA THR A 142 -2.66 -10.04 -8.64
C THR A 142 -3.27 -8.65 -8.69
N GLY A 143 -3.22 -8.03 -9.87
CA GLY A 143 -3.76 -6.69 -10.08
C GLY A 143 -4.78 -6.71 -11.21
N ASN A 144 -6.04 -6.41 -10.91
CA ASN A 144 -7.05 -6.11 -11.92
C ASN A 144 -7.21 -4.60 -12.03
N THR A 145 -7.25 -4.09 -13.25
CA THR A 145 -7.65 -2.71 -13.52
C THR A 145 -9.14 -2.57 -13.24
N LEU A 146 -9.51 -1.56 -12.47
CA LEU A 146 -10.88 -1.25 -12.08
C LEU A 146 -11.37 -0.06 -12.90
N VAL A 147 -12.30 -0.27 -13.83
CA VAL A 147 -12.88 0.79 -14.66
C VAL A 147 -14.29 1.09 -14.16
N PHE A 148 -14.54 2.34 -13.80
CA PHE A 148 -15.83 2.83 -13.34
C PHE A 148 -16.53 3.64 -14.45
N ASN A 149 -17.82 3.39 -14.68
CA ASN A 149 -18.65 4.23 -15.55
C ASN A 149 -19.14 5.48 -14.82
N SER A 150 -19.85 6.36 -15.52
CA SER A 150 -20.42 7.60 -14.96
C SER A 150 -21.43 7.38 -13.82
N GLN A 151 -21.89 6.15 -13.61
CA GLN A 151 -22.78 5.78 -12.52
C GLN A 151 -22.02 5.16 -11.34
N GLY A 152 -20.68 5.09 -11.40
CA GLY A 152 -19.83 4.52 -10.37
C GLY A 152 -19.81 2.99 -10.32
N PHE A 153 -20.35 2.30 -11.32
CA PHE A 153 -20.33 0.85 -11.43
C PHE A 153 -19.10 0.39 -12.21
N LEU A 154 -18.63 -0.84 -11.93
CA LEU A 154 -17.59 -1.45 -12.75
C LEU A 154 -18.07 -1.59 -14.20
N ALA A 155 -17.32 -1.02 -15.13
CA ALA A 155 -17.63 -1.04 -16.56
C ALA A 155 -16.93 -2.20 -17.29
N ASN A 156 -15.89 -2.78 -16.69
CA ASN A 156 -15.05 -3.81 -17.30
C ASN A 156 -15.31 -5.22 -16.73
N SER A 157 -16.29 -5.39 -15.86
CA SER A 157 -16.63 -6.71 -15.31
C SER A 157 -18.07 -6.75 -14.80
N THR A 158 -18.69 -7.91 -14.97
CA THR A 158 -20.00 -8.25 -14.38
C THR A 158 -19.84 -9.00 -13.05
N SER A 159 -18.61 -9.28 -12.63
CA SER A 159 -18.26 -9.92 -11.37
C SER A 159 -17.36 -9.03 -10.52
N PRO A 160 -17.29 -9.21 -9.20
CA PRO A 160 -16.33 -8.49 -8.37
C PRO A 160 -14.89 -8.68 -8.85
N LEU A 161 -14.10 -7.61 -8.83
CA LEU A 161 -12.68 -7.63 -9.18
C LEU A 161 -11.81 -7.53 -7.93
N ASN A 162 -10.69 -8.24 -7.95
CA ASN A 162 -9.80 -8.37 -6.82
C ASN A 162 -8.42 -7.82 -7.13
N VAL A 163 -7.83 -7.13 -6.15
CA VAL A 163 -6.41 -6.81 -6.11
C VAL A 163 -5.82 -7.47 -4.89
N VAL A 164 -4.86 -8.37 -5.08
CA VAL A 164 -4.21 -9.13 -4.01
C VAL A 164 -2.87 -8.50 -3.68
N LEU A 165 -2.73 -8.03 -2.45
CA LEU A 165 -1.50 -7.52 -1.87
C LEU A 165 -0.84 -8.62 -1.04
N GLN A 166 0.44 -8.84 -1.25
CA GLN A 166 1.21 -9.86 -0.56
C GLN A 166 2.41 -9.25 0.14
N GLY A 167 2.64 -9.66 1.38
CA GLY A 167 3.82 -9.33 2.16
C GLY A 167 4.33 -10.52 2.95
N ALA A 168 5.48 -10.40 3.61
CA ALA A 168 6.10 -11.48 4.38
C ALA A 168 5.19 -12.00 5.53
N ALA A 169 4.29 -11.17 6.05
CA ALA A 169 3.38 -11.52 7.16
C ALA A 169 1.98 -11.97 6.70
N GLY A 170 1.77 -12.17 5.41
CA GLY A 170 0.49 -12.61 4.84
C GLY A 170 0.03 -11.77 3.66
N SER A 171 -1.20 -12.00 3.24
CA SER A 171 -1.83 -11.30 2.12
C SER A 171 -3.13 -10.61 2.55
N LYS A 172 -3.50 -9.57 1.80
CA LYS A 172 -4.80 -8.90 1.88
C LYS A 172 -5.37 -8.76 0.48
N THR A 173 -6.67 -8.96 0.37
CA THR A 173 -7.39 -8.80 -0.89
C THR A 173 -8.31 -7.59 -0.81
N VAL A 174 -8.16 -6.66 -1.74
CA VAL A 174 -9.13 -5.59 -1.94
C VAL A 174 -10.12 -6.07 -3.00
N VAL A 175 -11.34 -6.34 -2.58
CA VAL A 175 -12.43 -6.79 -3.44
C VAL A 175 -13.31 -5.60 -3.78
N THR A 176 -13.49 -5.32 -5.07
CA THR A 176 -14.39 -4.28 -5.56
C THR A 176 -15.61 -4.94 -6.20
N SER A 177 -16.78 -4.70 -5.62
CA SER A 177 -18.05 -5.21 -6.16
C SER A 177 -18.44 -4.50 -7.45
N VAL A 178 -19.34 -5.09 -8.23
CA VAL A 178 -19.86 -4.51 -9.48
C VAL A 178 -20.45 -3.10 -9.28
N ILE A 179 -21.06 -2.85 -8.12
CA ILE A 179 -21.58 -1.51 -7.76
C ILE A 179 -20.52 -0.54 -7.25
N GLY A 180 -19.23 -0.89 -7.38
CA GLY A 180 -18.09 -0.04 -7.05
C GLY A 180 -17.67 -0.04 -5.58
N ARG A 181 -18.32 -0.79 -4.68
CA ARG A 181 -17.92 -0.86 -3.26
C ARG A 181 -16.64 -1.66 -3.10
N ALA A 182 -15.60 -1.03 -2.55
CA ALA A 182 -14.36 -1.69 -2.19
C ALA A 182 -14.36 -2.15 -0.73
N LYS A 183 -13.89 -3.38 -0.49
CA LYS A 183 -13.78 -4.01 0.84
C LYS A 183 -12.45 -4.75 0.94
N ILE A 184 -11.81 -4.68 2.10
CA ILE A 184 -10.61 -5.46 2.45
C ILE A 184 -11.02 -6.79 3.08
N GLN A 185 -10.40 -7.88 2.61
CA GLN A 185 -10.53 -9.25 3.13
C GLN A 185 -9.18 -9.81 3.56
#